data_eff7e8dbf0515d7925392eab4f1a5ad5
#
_entry.id   eff7e8dbf0515d7925392eab4f1a5ad5
#
_cell.length_a   1.000
_cell.length_b   1.000
_cell.length_c   1.000
_cell.angle_alpha   90.00
_cell.angle_beta   90.00
_cell.angle_gamma   90.00
#
_symmetry.space_group_name_H-M   'P 1'
#
loop_
_entity.id
_entity.type
_entity.pdbx_description
1 polymer ?
#
loop_
_entity_poly.entity_id
_entity_poly.type
_entity_poly.pdbx_seq_one_letter_code
_entity_poly.pdbx_strand_id
1 'polypeptide(L)' 'MTDPPTGTDRLLTVEAAAERMSTSVRFVRRLIAQRRIEFVKVGRHVRISEAALAEFIDAGRVRPMTPADMWHKMKEVA' A
#
# COMPACT_ATOMS: atom_id res chain seq x y z
N MET A 1 -22.43 -15.37 9.25
CA MET A 1 -21.62 -14.50 8.63
C MET A 1 -20.63 -13.85 9.53
N THR A 2 -19.48 -13.81 9.13
CA THR A 2 -18.51 -13.30 9.96
C THR A 2 -18.31 -11.90 9.66
N ASP A 3 -18.57 -11.10 10.55
CA ASP A 3 -18.29 -9.78 10.36
C ASP A 3 -16.88 -9.54 10.30
N PRO A 4 -16.47 -8.67 9.47
CA PRO A 4 -15.15 -8.24 9.53
C PRO A 4 -14.91 -7.68 10.88
N PRO A 5 -13.89 -8.05 11.44
CA PRO A 5 -13.60 -7.73 12.78
C PRO A 5 -13.76 -6.31 13.04
N THR A 6 -13.83 -5.45 12.34
CA THR A 6 -13.96 -4.13 12.72
C THR A 6 -14.39 -3.34 11.60
N GLY A 7 -15.03 -3.54 10.81
CA GLY A 7 -15.35 -2.66 9.79
C GLY A 7 -14.17 -1.98 9.16
N THR A 8 -12.99 -2.24 9.68
CA THR A 8 -11.84 -1.61 9.08
C THR A 8 -11.39 -2.35 7.84
N ASP A 9 -11.92 -3.54 7.63
CA ASP A 9 -11.54 -4.27 6.44
C ASP A 9 -12.49 -3.94 5.31
N ARG A 10 -12.68 -2.67 5.10
CA ARG A 10 -13.52 -2.18 4.06
C ARG A 10 -12.83 -2.33 2.73
N LEU A 11 -13.60 -2.65 1.71
CA LEU A 11 -13.04 -2.81 0.38
C LEU A 11 -13.11 -1.51 -0.39
N LEU A 12 -12.02 -1.15 -1.02
CA LEU A 12 -11.93 0.08 -1.77
C LEU A 12 -11.82 -0.22 -3.25
N THR A 13 -12.37 0.67 -4.06
CA THR A 13 -12.15 0.56 -5.49
C THR A 13 -10.73 0.96 -5.80
N VAL A 14 -10.29 0.64 -7.01
CA VAL A 14 -8.96 1.06 -7.44
C VAL A 14 -8.84 2.57 -7.40
N GLU A 15 -9.90 3.26 -7.79
CA GLU A 15 -9.91 4.71 -7.76
C GLU A 15 -9.79 5.26 -6.35
N ALA A 16 -10.54 4.66 -5.41
CA ALA A 16 -10.48 5.11 -4.04
C ALA A 16 -9.10 4.83 -3.43
N ALA A 17 -8.51 3.70 -3.77
CA ALA A 17 -7.19 3.37 -3.27
C ALA A 17 -6.15 4.36 -3.79
N ALA A 18 -6.25 4.71 -5.07
CA ALA A 18 -5.34 5.68 -5.66
C ALA A 18 -5.46 7.03 -4.95
N GLU A 19 -6.69 7.44 -4.66
CA GLU A 19 -6.91 8.69 -3.98
C GLU A 19 -6.33 8.67 -2.57
N ARG A 20 -6.51 7.56 -1.87
CA ARG A 20 -5.96 7.42 -0.53
C ARG A 20 -4.45 7.53 -0.53
N MET A 21 -3.82 7.05 -1.57
CA MET A 21 -2.36 7.10 -1.66
C MET A 21 -1.87 8.33 -2.38
N SER A 22 -2.77 9.19 -2.83
CA SER A 22 -2.40 10.38 -3.61
C SER A 22 -1.59 9.99 -4.83
N THR A 23 -2.03 8.93 -5.50
CA THR A 23 -1.35 8.46 -6.70
C THR A 23 -2.38 8.33 -7.81
N SER A 24 -1.96 7.81 -8.95
CA SER A 24 -2.86 7.66 -10.06
C SER A 24 -3.46 6.27 -10.09
N VAL A 25 -4.59 6.14 -10.74
CA VAL A 25 -5.20 4.84 -10.95
C VAL A 25 -4.26 3.93 -11.71
N ARG A 26 -3.54 4.49 -12.66
CA ARG A 26 -2.57 3.71 -13.43
C ARG A 26 -1.51 3.07 -12.53
N PHE A 27 -1.06 3.82 -11.55
CA PHE A 27 -0.06 3.31 -10.62
C PHE A 27 -0.63 2.13 -9.82
N VAL A 28 -1.87 2.27 -9.33
CA VAL A 28 -2.49 1.20 -8.56
C VAL A 28 -2.70 -0.03 -9.43
N ARG A 29 -3.14 0.15 -10.66
CA ARG A 29 -3.32 -0.97 -11.57
C ARG A 29 -2.03 -1.69 -11.86
N ARG A 30 -0.94 -0.94 -11.93
CA ARG A 30 0.38 -1.55 -12.10
C ARG A 30 0.76 -2.41 -10.90
N LEU A 31 0.49 -1.90 -9.70
CA LEU A 31 0.77 -2.67 -8.50
C LEU A 31 0.01 -3.97 -8.49
N ILE A 32 -1.24 -3.92 -8.91
CA ILE A 32 -2.07 -5.12 -8.97
C ILE A 32 -1.53 -6.10 -10.00
N ALA A 33 -1.19 -5.60 -11.16
CA ALA A 33 -0.70 -6.44 -12.24
C ALA A 33 0.62 -7.11 -11.88
N GLN A 34 1.44 -6.41 -11.12
CA GLN A 34 2.72 -6.95 -10.69
C GLN A 34 2.63 -7.71 -9.38
N ARG A 35 1.43 -7.85 -8.84
CA ARG A 35 1.20 -8.56 -7.59
C ARG A 35 2.01 -7.98 -6.46
N ARG A 36 2.14 -6.66 -6.44
CA ARG A 36 2.88 -5.98 -5.39
C ARG A 36 1.99 -5.49 -4.26
N ILE A 37 0.69 -5.59 -4.43
CA ILE A 37 -0.24 -5.23 -3.39
C ILE A 37 -1.32 -6.30 -3.36
N GLU A 38 -1.76 -6.66 -2.18
CA GLU A 38 -2.80 -7.65 -2.04
C GLU A 38 -4.14 -7.07 -2.49
N PHE A 39 -4.92 -7.84 -3.22
CA PHE A 39 -6.21 -7.37 -3.67
C PHE A 39 -7.20 -8.52 -3.65
N VAL A 40 -8.48 -8.18 -3.72
CA VAL A 40 -9.56 -9.14 -3.66
C VAL A 40 -10.37 -9.03 -4.93
N LYS A 41 -10.75 -10.14 -5.50
CA LYS A 41 -11.65 -10.13 -6.63
C LYS A 41 -13.05 -10.48 -6.16
N VAL A 42 -13.96 -9.57 -6.36
CA VAL A 42 -15.36 -9.80 -6.02
C VAL A 42 -16.08 -9.93 -7.35
N GLY A 43 -16.22 -11.16 -7.82
CA GLY A 43 -16.73 -11.38 -9.15
C GLY A 43 -15.75 -10.85 -10.17
N ARG A 44 -16.19 -9.87 -10.93
CA ARG A 44 -15.31 -9.23 -11.90
C ARG A 44 -14.61 -8.01 -11.35
N HIS A 45 -14.97 -7.62 -10.15
CA HIS A 45 -14.48 -6.36 -9.61
C HIS A 45 -13.23 -6.58 -8.78
N VAL A 46 -12.26 -5.75 -8.97
CA VAL A 46 -11.05 -5.78 -8.17
C VAL A 46 -11.20 -4.76 -7.06
N ARG A 47 -10.90 -5.19 -5.85
CA ARG A 47 -11.01 -4.32 -4.68
C ARG A 47 -9.77 -4.48 -3.83
N ILE A 48 -9.45 -3.45 -3.09
CA ILE A 48 -8.31 -3.47 -2.20
C ILE A 48 -8.83 -3.17 -0.82
N SER A 49 -8.55 -4.05 0.14
CA SER A 49 -9.04 -3.81 1.49
C SER A 49 -8.26 -2.68 2.13
N GLU A 50 -8.90 -2.00 3.05
CA GLU A 50 -8.20 -0.92 3.77
C GLU A 50 -7.01 -1.44 4.51
N ALA A 51 -7.10 -2.65 5.03
CA ALA A 51 -5.99 -3.25 5.75
C ALA A 51 -4.80 -3.49 4.81
N ALA A 52 -5.07 -4.02 3.62
CA ALA A 52 -3.99 -4.26 2.66
C ALA A 52 -3.36 -2.95 2.21
N LEU A 53 -4.18 -1.93 2.02
CA LEU A 53 -3.67 -0.63 1.61
C LEU A 53 -2.81 -0.03 2.70
N ALA A 54 -3.27 -0.13 3.96
CA ALA A 54 -2.49 0.38 5.07
C ALA A 54 -1.16 -0.32 5.20
N GLU A 55 -1.15 -1.63 5.00
CA GLU A 55 0.09 -2.39 5.04
C GLU A 55 1.04 -1.97 3.95
N PHE A 56 0.52 -1.76 2.75
CA PHE A 56 1.35 -1.36 1.64
C PHE A 56 1.97 0.01 1.90
N ILE A 57 1.17 0.94 2.40
CA ILE A 57 1.66 2.27 2.71
C ILE A 57 2.71 2.20 3.81
N ASP A 58 2.45 1.40 4.83
CA ASP A 58 3.36 1.30 5.95
C ASP A 58 4.70 0.69 5.53
N ALA A 59 4.64 -0.29 4.66
CA ALA A 59 5.85 -0.93 4.17
C ALA A 59 6.71 0.03 3.36
N GLY A 60 6.10 1.07 2.81
CA GLY A 60 6.83 2.05 2.04
C GLY A 60 7.31 3.24 2.84
N ARG A 61 7.08 3.24 4.15
CA ARG A 61 7.51 4.38 4.94
C ARG A 61 9.01 4.45 5.01
N VAL A 62 9.50 5.64 4.79
CA VAL A 62 10.93 5.88 4.90
C VAL A 62 11.10 6.78 6.09
N ARG A 63 11.79 6.28 7.10
CA ARG A 63 11.97 7.06 8.32
C ARG A 63 13.04 8.11 8.11
N PRO A 64 12.93 9.24 8.82
CA PRO A 64 14.00 10.21 8.74
C PRO A 64 15.28 9.57 9.24
N MET A 65 16.37 9.87 8.60
CA MET A 65 17.65 9.31 9.00
C MET A 65 18.18 10.05 10.20
N THR A 66 18.71 9.29 11.15
CA THR A 66 19.44 9.91 12.26
C THR A 66 20.82 10.26 11.74
N PRO A 67 21.56 11.07 12.47
CA PRO A 67 22.93 11.37 12.05
C PRO A 67 23.79 10.12 11.90
N ALA A 68 23.58 9.13 12.76
CA ALA A 68 24.34 7.89 12.64
C ALA A 68 24.00 7.15 11.37
N ASP A 69 22.69 7.10 11.03
CA ASP A 69 22.27 6.45 9.81
C ASP A 69 22.84 7.14 8.59
N MET A 70 22.86 8.45 8.59
CA MET A 70 23.42 9.21 7.48
C MET A 70 24.89 8.91 7.31
N TRP A 71 25.57 8.78 8.42
CA TRP A 71 27.02 8.48 8.39
C TRP A 71 27.25 7.12 7.75
N HIS A 72 26.49 6.11 8.16
CA HIS A 72 26.62 4.79 7.58
C HIS A 72 26.31 4.78 6.10
N LYS A 73 25.30 5.52 5.72
CA LYS A 73 24.91 5.58 4.32
C LYS A 73 26.01 6.21 3.48
N MET A 74 26.62 7.25 4.00
CA MET A 74 27.70 7.90 3.29
C MET A 74 28.89 6.98 3.14
N LYS A 75 29.17 6.18 4.15
CA LYS A 75 30.27 5.24 4.07
C LYS A 75 30.01 4.17 3.03
N GLU A 76 28.77 3.73 2.93
CA GLU A 76 28.43 2.72 1.93
C GLU A 76 28.58 3.22 0.53
N VAL A 77 28.26 4.48 0.33
CA VAL A 77 28.31 5.07 -1.00
C VAL A 77 29.72 5.47 -1.39
N ALA A 78 30.51 5.74 -0.43
CA ALA A 78 31.92 6.09 -0.69
C ALA A 78 32.71 4.85 -1.05
#